data_f4194558aa0300b101357d3dc7db7057
#
_entry.id   f4194558aa0300b101357d3dc7db7057
#
_cell.length_a   1.000
_cell.length_b   1.000
_cell.length_c   1.000
_cell.angle_alpha   90.00
_cell.angle_beta   90.00
_cell.angle_gamma   90.00
#
_symmetry.space_group_name_H-M   'P 1'
#
loop_
_entity.id
_entity.type
_entity.pdbx_description
1 polymer ?
#
loop_
_entity_poly.entity_id
_entity_poly.type
_entity_poly.pdbx_seq_one_letter_code
_entity_poly.pdbx_strand_id
1 'polypeptide(L)'
;MTAFDLVIFDFDGTLADSARGITACMGAAFASFALPPPLLPDVRVRIGMTLEEAIRQLMRDRRDVDIAAVAHRYRELHLAVAAPETALFPGVDRTLALLGAAGIRMLVVSQKARKGLVHLLNRMEIDRYFDLVLGSDEVTAAKPHAALYEQHIAPRYPEVVRDRVLVVGDTDIDLRFAANIGARSCWVEYGYGHDASCRAQQPTYTIADITTLPRVCGVAAH
;
A
#
# COMPACT_ATOMS: atom_id res chain seq x y z
N MET A 1 27.47 4.55 4.15
CA MET A 1 26.52 3.71 4.91
C MET A 1 25.10 4.20 4.63
N THR A 2 24.16 3.29 4.38
CA THR A 2 22.73 3.59 4.21
C THR A 2 22.13 4.17 5.49
N ALA A 3 21.15 5.05 5.36
CA ALA A 3 20.42 5.61 6.51
C ALA A 3 19.45 4.59 7.13
N PHE A 4 18.97 3.64 6.34
CA PHE A 4 18.00 2.61 6.73
C PHE A 4 18.50 1.21 6.37
N ASP A 5 18.10 0.22 7.17
CA ASP A 5 18.37 -1.20 6.94
C ASP A 5 17.12 -1.91 6.37
N LEU A 6 15.94 -1.36 6.65
CA LEU A 6 14.66 -1.92 6.27
C LEU A 6 13.72 -0.81 5.76
N VAL A 7 13.15 -1.02 4.58
CA VAL A 7 12.11 -0.16 4.01
C VAL A 7 10.82 -0.96 3.82
N ILE A 8 9.74 -0.47 4.40
CA ILE A 8 8.39 -1.05 4.31
C ILE A 8 7.57 -0.18 3.39
N PHE A 9 7.16 -0.70 2.25
CA PHE A 9 6.35 0.00 1.27
C PHE A 9 4.86 -0.35 1.41
N ASP A 10 3.99 0.64 1.29
CA ASP A 10 2.65 0.40 0.79
C ASP A 10 2.67 0.12 -0.71
N PHE A 11 1.56 -0.37 -1.26
CA PHE A 11 1.44 -0.73 -2.67
C PHE A 11 0.57 0.25 -3.48
N ASP A 12 -0.72 0.36 -3.13
CA ASP A 12 -1.70 1.14 -3.88
C ASP A 12 -1.54 2.65 -3.62
N GLY A 13 -1.17 3.44 -4.61
CA GLY A 13 -0.86 4.87 -4.43
C GLY A 13 0.59 5.17 -4.07
N THR A 14 1.39 4.14 -3.77
CA THR A 14 2.80 4.27 -3.42
C THR A 14 3.72 3.66 -4.49
N LEU A 15 3.61 2.37 -4.74
CA LEU A 15 4.35 1.69 -5.81
C LEU A 15 3.57 1.65 -7.12
N ALA A 16 2.23 1.54 -7.04
CA ALA A 16 1.38 1.36 -8.21
C ALA A 16 0.22 2.36 -8.28
N ASP A 17 -0.01 2.91 -9.47
CA ASP A 17 -1.25 3.60 -9.82
C ASP A 17 -2.32 2.54 -10.13
N SER A 18 -3.17 2.29 -9.16
CA SER A 18 -4.20 1.25 -9.17
C SER A 18 -5.63 1.80 -9.10
N ALA A 19 -5.81 3.12 -8.96
CA ALA A 19 -7.13 3.70 -8.71
C ALA A 19 -8.17 3.36 -9.78
N ARG A 20 -7.77 3.36 -11.06
CA ARG A 20 -8.67 2.99 -12.18
C ARG A 20 -9.06 1.52 -12.09
N GLY A 21 -8.11 0.64 -11.88
CA GLY A 21 -8.35 -0.80 -11.76
C GLY A 21 -9.25 -1.14 -10.57
N ILE A 22 -8.99 -0.54 -9.41
CA ILE A 22 -9.81 -0.70 -8.21
C ILE A 22 -11.25 -0.22 -8.48
N THR A 23 -11.40 0.94 -9.15
CA THR A 23 -12.73 1.49 -9.48
C THR A 23 -13.50 0.60 -10.45
N ALA A 24 -12.85 0.12 -11.52
CA ALA A 24 -13.46 -0.78 -12.48
C ALA A 24 -13.92 -2.10 -11.81
N CYS A 25 -13.05 -2.67 -10.97
CA CYS A 25 -13.36 -3.89 -10.24
C CYS A 25 -14.50 -3.69 -9.23
N MET A 26 -14.52 -2.54 -8.52
CA MET A 26 -15.60 -2.19 -7.60
C MET A 26 -16.92 -2.03 -8.35
N GLY A 27 -16.92 -1.38 -9.52
CA GLY A 27 -18.09 -1.25 -10.39
C GLY A 27 -18.64 -2.60 -10.84
N ALA A 28 -17.76 -3.52 -11.27
CA ALA A 28 -18.15 -4.87 -11.66
C ALA A 28 -18.70 -5.69 -10.49
N ALA A 29 -18.11 -5.56 -9.31
CA ALA A 29 -18.63 -6.19 -8.10
C ALA A 29 -20.01 -5.64 -7.74
N PHE A 30 -20.19 -4.32 -7.73
CA PHE A 30 -21.47 -3.66 -7.44
C PHE A 30 -22.57 -4.07 -8.44
N ALA A 31 -22.25 -4.15 -9.73
CA ALA A 31 -23.18 -4.60 -10.76
C ALA A 31 -23.73 -6.01 -10.48
N SER A 32 -22.92 -6.90 -9.88
CA SER A 32 -23.37 -8.25 -9.50
C SER A 32 -24.48 -8.25 -8.42
N PHE A 33 -24.68 -7.12 -7.73
CA PHE A 33 -25.67 -6.93 -6.67
C PHE A 33 -26.71 -5.84 -7.03
N ALA A 34 -26.82 -5.50 -8.32
CA ALA A 34 -27.70 -4.43 -8.82
C ALA A 34 -27.47 -3.07 -8.11
N LEU A 35 -26.23 -2.81 -7.69
CA LEU A 35 -25.80 -1.53 -7.11
C LEU A 35 -25.27 -0.62 -8.22
N PRO A 36 -25.47 0.72 -8.11
CA PRO A 36 -24.87 1.66 -9.05
C PRO A 36 -23.34 1.64 -8.93
N PRO A 37 -22.60 1.71 -10.06
CA PRO A 37 -21.14 1.74 -10.00
C PRO A 37 -20.65 3.00 -9.30
N PRO A 38 -19.64 2.89 -8.42
CA PRO A 38 -19.07 4.05 -7.76
C PRO A 38 -18.21 4.88 -8.75
N LEU A 39 -18.08 6.17 -8.48
CA LEU A 39 -17.24 7.06 -9.26
C LEU A 39 -15.77 6.95 -8.83
N LEU A 40 -14.84 7.17 -9.77
CA LEU A 40 -13.41 7.16 -9.49
C LEU A 40 -13.00 8.07 -8.31
N PRO A 41 -13.46 9.33 -8.20
CA PRO A 41 -13.11 10.17 -7.05
C PRO A 41 -13.56 9.57 -5.71
N ASP A 42 -14.75 8.96 -5.67
CA ASP A 42 -15.30 8.35 -4.45
C ASP A 42 -14.50 7.10 -4.03
N VAL A 43 -14.04 6.31 -4.99
CA VAL A 43 -13.18 5.14 -4.72
C VAL A 43 -11.80 5.58 -4.29
N ARG A 44 -11.19 6.54 -5.02
CA ARG A 44 -9.82 6.99 -4.80
C ARG A 44 -9.56 7.43 -3.36
N VAL A 45 -10.45 8.21 -2.76
CA VAL A 45 -10.31 8.71 -1.37
C VAL A 45 -10.47 7.62 -0.31
N ARG A 46 -10.83 6.40 -0.71
CA ARG A 46 -11.00 5.23 0.17
C ARG A 46 -9.92 4.18 -0.03
N ILE A 47 -9.02 4.37 -0.99
CA ILE A 47 -7.84 3.51 -1.13
C ILE A 47 -6.96 3.71 0.10
N GLY A 48 -6.44 2.62 0.66
CA GLY A 48 -5.76 2.60 1.94
C GLY A 48 -6.63 2.11 3.11
N MET A 49 -7.96 2.13 2.98
CA MET A 49 -8.87 1.48 3.93
C MET A 49 -8.94 -0.03 3.69
N THR A 50 -9.53 -0.78 4.65
CA THR A 50 -9.92 -2.16 4.38
C THR A 50 -11.00 -2.20 3.30
N LEU A 51 -11.04 -3.29 2.51
CA LEU A 51 -12.01 -3.44 1.42
C LEU A 51 -13.45 -3.33 1.94
N GLU A 52 -13.75 -3.97 3.05
CA GLU A 52 -15.06 -3.97 3.68
C GLU A 52 -15.48 -2.58 4.14
N GLU A 53 -14.54 -1.80 4.68
CA GLU A 53 -14.83 -0.43 5.10
C GLU A 53 -15.08 0.49 3.89
N ALA A 54 -14.25 0.37 2.85
CA ALA A 54 -14.44 1.10 1.60
C ALA A 54 -15.81 0.80 0.96
N ILE A 55 -16.20 -0.49 0.89
CA ILE A 55 -17.52 -0.92 0.38
C ILE A 55 -18.63 -0.33 1.23
N ARG A 56 -18.54 -0.42 2.57
CA ARG A 56 -19.54 0.12 3.50
C ARG A 56 -19.80 1.60 3.25
N GLN A 57 -18.73 2.38 3.09
CA GLN A 57 -18.82 3.82 2.85
C GLN A 57 -19.35 4.14 1.44
N LEU A 58 -19.01 3.34 0.42
CA LEU A 58 -19.51 3.51 -0.95
C LEU A 58 -20.99 3.16 -1.07
N MET A 59 -21.45 2.15 -0.33
CA MET A 59 -22.86 1.74 -0.30
C MET A 59 -23.75 2.72 0.47
N ARG A 60 -23.19 3.61 1.31
CA ARG A 60 -23.92 4.59 2.12
C ARG A 60 -25.00 3.90 2.98
N ASP A 61 -26.29 4.21 2.69
CA ASP A 61 -27.42 3.74 3.49
C ASP A 61 -28.00 2.39 3.04
N ARG A 62 -27.38 1.72 2.05
CA ARG A 62 -27.84 0.40 1.58
C ARG A 62 -27.48 -0.68 2.59
N ARG A 63 -28.45 -1.00 3.45
CA ARG A 63 -28.33 -2.04 4.50
C ARG A 63 -28.85 -3.41 4.07
N ASP A 64 -29.44 -3.48 2.89
CA ASP A 64 -30.07 -4.65 2.29
C ASP A 64 -29.08 -5.57 1.55
N VAL A 65 -27.82 -5.16 1.41
CA VAL A 65 -26.77 -5.92 0.71
C VAL A 65 -25.67 -6.31 1.69
N ASP A 66 -25.27 -7.57 1.65
CA ASP A 66 -24.19 -8.09 2.48
C ASP A 66 -22.82 -7.60 1.96
N ILE A 67 -22.13 -6.79 2.78
CA ILE A 67 -20.80 -6.25 2.49
C ILE A 67 -19.78 -7.37 2.24
N ALA A 68 -19.86 -8.47 3.00
CA ALA A 68 -18.93 -9.59 2.85
C ALA A 68 -19.11 -10.28 1.49
N ALA A 69 -20.35 -10.41 1.01
CA ALA A 69 -20.63 -10.96 -0.32
C ALA A 69 -20.07 -10.06 -1.44
N VAL A 70 -20.24 -8.72 -1.32
CA VAL A 70 -19.65 -7.76 -2.29
C VAL A 70 -18.13 -7.82 -2.26
N ALA A 71 -17.52 -7.87 -1.08
CA ALA A 71 -16.07 -7.99 -0.92
C ALA A 71 -15.52 -9.31 -1.50
N HIS A 72 -16.25 -10.41 -1.30
CA HIS A 72 -15.90 -11.69 -1.91
C HIS A 72 -15.92 -11.59 -3.44
N ARG A 73 -17.00 -11.03 -4.00
CA ARG A 73 -17.13 -10.83 -5.44
C ARG A 73 -16.04 -9.93 -6.02
N TYR A 74 -15.69 -8.85 -5.33
CA TYR A 74 -14.56 -8.01 -5.70
C TYR A 74 -13.24 -8.82 -5.79
N ARG A 75 -12.96 -9.66 -4.79
CA ARG A 75 -11.73 -10.49 -4.78
C ARG A 75 -11.69 -11.50 -5.91
N GLU A 76 -12.83 -12.08 -6.29
CA GLU A 76 -12.93 -12.97 -7.46
C GLU A 76 -12.60 -12.25 -8.78
N LEU A 77 -13.10 -11.01 -8.93
CA LEU A 77 -12.93 -10.23 -10.14
C LEU A 77 -11.56 -9.55 -10.25
N HIS A 78 -10.87 -9.37 -9.13
CA HIS A 78 -9.69 -8.51 -9.04
C HIS A 78 -8.61 -8.83 -10.09
N LEU A 79 -8.28 -10.10 -10.29
CA LEU A 79 -7.22 -10.49 -11.23
C LEU A 79 -7.60 -10.21 -12.70
N ALA A 80 -8.88 -10.37 -13.03
CA ALA A 80 -9.35 -10.18 -14.40
C ALA A 80 -9.65 -8.71 -14.74
N VAL A 81 -10.08 -7.92 -13.76
CA VAL A 81 -10.57 -6.55 -13.97
C VAL A 81 -9.59 -5.49 -13.49
N ALA A 82 -9.11 -5.59 -12.26
CA ALA A 82 -8.24 -4.55 -11.68
C ALA A 82 -6.79 -4.66 -12.17
N ALA A 83 -6.27 -5.88 -12.30
CA ALA A 83 -4.86 -6.07 -12.62
C ALA A 83 -4.44 -5.47 -13.98
N PRO A 84 -5.21 -5.59 -15.09
CA PRO A 84 -4.85 -4.97 -16.37
C PRO A 84 -4.73 -3.45 -16.32
N GLU A 85 -5.52 -2.79 -15.47
CA GLU A 85 -5.60 -1.32 -15.33
C GLU A 85 -4.65 -0.77 -14.25
N THR A 86 -3.76 -1.61 -13.70
CA THR A 86 -2.80 -1.23 -12.65
C THR A 86 -1.39 -1.20 -13.25
N ALA A 87 -0.65 -0.11 -13.03
CA ALA A 87 0.71 0.08 -13.50
C ALA A 87 1.60 0.63 -12.39
N LEU A 88 2.92 0.45 -12.49
CA LEU A 88 3.87 1.11 -11.57
C LEU A 88 3.86 2.62 -11.80
N PHE A 89 4.05 3.38 -10.73
CA PHE A 89 4.43 4.77 -10.87
C PHE A 89 5.81 4.90 -11.56
N PRO A 90 6.04 6.00 -12.31
CA PRO A 90 7.31 6.21 -12.98
C PRO A 90 8.50 6.13 -12.02
N GLY A 91 9.52 5.40 -12.39
CA GLY A 91 10.79 5.28 -11.63
C GLY A 91 10.77 4.27 -10.47
N VAL A 92 9.67 3.60 -10.18
CA VAL A 92 9.59 2.60 -9.08
C VAL A 92 10.59 1.47 -9.28
N ASP A 93 10.61 0.81 -10.45
CA ASP A 93 11.53 -0.32 -10.69
C ASP A 93 13.00 0.09 -10.50
N ARG A 94 13.41 1.24 -11.07
CA ARG A 94 14.76 1.78 -10.90
C ARG A 94 15.05 2.09 -9.42
N THR A 95 14.11 2.66 -8.70
CA THR A 95 14.27 2.98 -7.27
C THR A 95 14.49 1.71 -6.45
N LEU A 96 13.64 0.68 -6.65
CA LEU A 96 13.79 -0.60 -5.96
C LEU A 96 15.13 -1.27 -6.29
N ALA A 97 15.57 -1.23 -7.56
CA ALA A 97 16.87 -1.77 -7.97
C ALA A 97 18.03 -1.07 -7.25
N LEU A 98 18.00 0.28 -7.12
CA LEU A 98 19.04 1.04 -6.43
C LEU A 98 19.07 0.73 -4.92
N LEU A 99 17.92 0.62 -4.27
CA LEU A 99 17.84 0.28 -2.85
C LEU A 99 18.34 -1.15 -2.59
N GLY A 100 17.94 -2.11 -3.43
CA GLY A 100 18.42 -3.49 -3.35
C GLY A 100 19.93 -3.62 -3.57
N ALA A 101 20.49 -2.91 -4.58
CA ALA A 101 21.93 -2.88 -4.82
C ALA A 101 22.73 -2.29 -3.65
N ALA A 102 22.11 -1.39 -2.87
CA ALA A 102 22.68 -0.83 -1.65
C ALA A 102 22.56 -1.74 -0.42
N GLY A 103 21.95 -2.93 -0.56
CA GLY A 103 21.74 -3.91 0.51
C GLY A 103 20.63 -3.55 1.47
N ILE A 104 19.72 -2.67 1.10
CA ILE A 104 18.55 -2.32 1.91
C ILE A 104 17.48 -3.42 1.72
N ARG A 105 17.01 -4.00 2.82
CA ARG A 105 15.90 -4.95 2.79
C ARG A 105 14.58 -4.24 2.53
N MET A 106 13.73 -4.82 1.71
CA MET A 106 12.47 -4.22 1.31
C MET A 106 11.30 -5.16 1.55
N LEU A 107 10.22 -4.62 2.09
CA LEU A 107 8.97 -5.33 2.33
C LEU A 107 7.81 -4.58 1.69
N VAL A 108 6.76 -5.32 1.33
CA VAL A 108 5.45 -4.73 0.98
C VAL A 108 4.43 -5.10 2.04
N VAL A 109 3.72 -4.11 2.54
CA VAL A 109 2.61 -4.26 3.49
C VAL A 109 1.41 -3.49 2.98
N SER A 110 0.36 -4.19 2.56
CA SER A 110 -0.81 -3.58 1.92
C SER A 110 -2.12 -4.01 2.54
N GLN A 111 -3.15 -3.14 2.42
CA GLN A 111 -4.55 -3.49 2.74
C GLN A 111 -5.18 -4.40 1.67
N LYS A 112 -4.49 -4.65 0.57
CA LYS A 112 -4.90 -5.60 -0.46
C LYS A 112 -4.71 -7.05 0.04
N ALA A 113 -5.62 -7.96 -0.36
CA ALA A 113 -5.43 -9.38 -0.12
C ALA A 113 -4.16 -9.91 -0.81
N ARG A 114 -3.42 -10.80 -0.12
CA ARG A 114 -2.11 -11.30 -0.55
C ARG A 114 -2.10 -11.86 -1.96
N LYS A 115 -3.10 -12.66 -2.32
CA LYS A 115 -3.19 -13.29 -3.65
C LYS A 115 -3.16 -12.24 -4.77
N GLY A 116 -3.94 -11.17 -4.63
CA GLY A 116 -3.97 -10.08 -5.61
C GLY A 116 -2.67 -9.28 -5.61
N LEU A 117 -2.10 -9.03 -4.44
CA LEU A 117 -0.84 -8.29 -4.29
C LEU A 117 0.33 -9.04 -4.95
N VAL A 118 0.53 -10.32 -4.64
CA VAL A 118 1.60 -11.15 -5.23
C VAL A 118 1.43 -11.26 -6.75
N HIS A 119 0.20 -11.43 -7.25
CA HIS A 119 -0.05 -11.46 -8.69
C HIS A 119 0.41 -10.15 -9.38
N LEU A 120 0.12 -8.99 -8.79
CA LEU A 120 0.52 -7.69 -9.34
C LEU A 120 2.04 -7.50 -9.28
N LEU A 121 2.68 -7.84 -8.17
CA LEU A 121 4.14 -7.76 -8.03
C LEU A 121 4.85 -8.61 -9.09
N ASN A 122 4.41 -9.86 -9.30
CA ASN A 122 4.97 -10.76 -10.32
C ASN A 122 4.72 -10.23 -11.73
N ARG A 123 3.49 -9.76 -12.04
CA ARG A 123 3.15 -9.20 -13.35
C ARG A 123 3.99 -7.97 -13.70
N MET A 124 4.37 -7.20 -12.68
CA MET A 124 5.21 -5.99 -12.83
C MET A 124 6.70 -6.29 -12.69
N GLU A 125 7.08 -7.58 -12.49
CA GLU A 125 8.45 -8.06 -12.36
C GLU A 125 9.25 -7.40 -11.23
N ILE A 126 8.57 -6.97 -10.16
CA ILE A 126 9.20 -6.33 -8.99
C ILE A 126 9.16 -7.19 -7.72
N ASP A 127 8.53 -8.37 -7.75
CA ASP A 127 8.47 -9.33 -6.64
C ASP A 127 9.88 -9.70 -6.11
N ARG A 128 10.85 -9.79 -7.01
CA ARG A 128 12.26 -10.09 -6.71
C ARG A 128 12.95 -9.14 -5.74
N TYR A 129 12.40 -7.95 -5.53
CA TYR A 129 13.00 -6.96 -4.63
C TYR A 129 12.55 -7.09 -3.18
N PHE A 130 11.51 -7.88 -2.91
CA PHE A 130 10.88 -7.92 -1.60
C PHE A 130 11.13 -9.22 -0.85
N ASP A 131 11.74 -9.11 0.33
CA ASP A 131 11.99 -10.25 1.24
C ASP A 131 10.69 -10.76 1.87
N LEU A 132 9.68 -9.89 2.03
CA LEU A 132 8.39 -10.22 2.63
C LEU A 132 7.27 -9.40 1.98
N VAL A 133 6.17 -10.09 1.70
CA VAL A 133 4.93 -9.49 1.18
C VAL A 133 3.81 -9.87 2.14
N LEU A 134 3.16 -8.88 2.76
CA LEU A 134 2.02 -9.06 3.67
C LEU A 134 0.77 -8.42 3.10
N GLY A 135 -0.26 -9.22 2.94
CA GLY A 135 -1.62 -8.78 2.61
C GLY A 135 -2.52 -8.69 3.85
N SER A 136 -3.66 -8.04 3.70
CA SER A 136 -4.62 -7.84 4.79
C SER A 136 -5.23 -9.12 5.33
N ASP A 137 -5.26 -10.18 4.56
CA ASP A 137 -5.82 -11.50 4.90
C ASP A 137 -4.86 -12.41 5.67
N GLU A 138 -3.60 -11.97 5.88
CA GLU A 138 -2.59 -12.73 6.62
C GLU A 138 -2.32 -12.17 8.01
N VAL A 139 -2.90 -11.01 8.34
CA VAL A 139 -2.61 -10.30 9.58
C VAL A 139 -3.87 -10.19 10.44
N THR A 140 -3.71 -10.35 11.74
CA THR A 140 -4.82 -10.20 12.71
C THR A 140 -5.19 -8.72 12.92
N ALA A 141 -4.25 -7.81 12.69
CA ALA A 141 -4.42 -6.38 12.81
C ALA A 141 -3.69 -5.68 11.66
N ALA A 142 -4.46 -4.99 10.82
CA ALA A 142 -3.94 -4.25 9.66
C ALA A 142 -3.33 -2.89 10.07
N LYS A 143 -2.62 -2.23 9.14
CA LYS A 143 -2.20 -0.83 9.34
C LYS A 143 -3.41 0.03 9.76
N PRO A 144 -3.25 0.95 10.71
CA PRO A 144 -2.01 1.44 11.34
C PRO A 144 -1.61 0.70 12.63
N HIS A 145 -2.13 -0.47 12.94
CA HIS A 145 -1.91 -1.15 14.21
C HIS A 145 -0.48 -1.72 14.31
N ALA A 146 0.23 -1.41 15.44
CA ALA A 146 1.60 -1.86 15.66
C ALA A 146 1.76 -3.39 15.71
N ALA A 147 0.72 -4.14 16.11
CA ALA A 147 0.76 -5.61 16.16
C ALA A 147 1.15 -6.25 14.81
N LEU A 148 0.83 -5.61 13.67
CA LEU A 148 1.30 -6.07 12.37
C LEU A 148 2.83 -6.19 12.34
N TYR A 149 3.53 -5.15 12.77
CA TYR A 149 4.99 -5.15 12.82
C TYR A 149 5.51 -6.14 13.86
N GLU A 150 4.96 -6.10 15.08
CA GLU A 150 5.44 -6.92 16.21
C GLU A 150 5.30 -8.43 15.96
N GLN A 151 4.22 -8.84 15.29
CA GLN A 151 3.92 -10.25 15.08
C GLN A 151 4.54 -10.81 13.79
N HIS A 152 4.65 -9.99 12.73
CA HIS A 152 4.99 -10.48 11.41
C HIS A 152 6.34 -10.00 10.88
N ILE A 153 6.85 -8.84 11.34
CA ILE A 153 8.07 -8.22 10.82
C ILE A 153 9.21 -8.33 11.84
N ALA A 154 9.04 -7.80 13.05
CA ALA A 154 10.09 -7.76 14.07
C ALA A 154 10.75 -9.12 14.34
N PRO A 155 10.01 -10.26 14.43
CA PRO A 155 10.63 -11.57 14.65
C PRO A 155 11.52 -12.05 13.49
N ARG A 156 11.32 -11.53 12.27
CA ARG A 156 12.11 -11.88 11.09
C ARG A 156 13.37 -11.04 10.93
N TYR A 157 13.39 -9.85 11.56
CA TYR A 157 14.47 -8.88 11.47
C TYR A 157 14.88 -8.38 12.87
N PRO A 158 15.27 -9.29 13.79
CA PRO A 158 15.53 -8.95 15.19
C PRO A 158 16.73 -8.00 15.36
N GLU A 159 17.63 -7.96 14.36
CA GLU A 159 18.81 -7.09 14.34
C GLU A 159 18.50 -5.66 13.94
N VAL A 160 17.32 -5.40 13.32
CA VAL A 160 16.98 -4.07 12.81
C VAL A 160 16.37 -3.21 13.92
N VAL A 161 17.03 -2.11 14.25
CA VAL A 161 16.52 -1.14 15.21
C VAL A 161 15.49 -0.22 14.55
N ARG A 162 14.48 0.23 15.31
CA ARG A 162 13.33 0.99 14.81
C ARG A 162 13.71 2.26 14.06
N ASP A 163 14.71 3.01 14.55
CA ASP A 163 15.21 4.22 13.90
C ASP A 163 15.81 3.97 12.52
N ARG A 164 16.15 2.72 12.18
CA ARG A 164 16.65 2.29 10.88
C ARG A 164 15.58 1.62 10.00
N VAL A 165 14.31 1.71 10.42
CA VAL A 165 13.15 1.32 9.63
C VAL A 165 12.51 2.55 9.02
N LEU A 166 12.22 2.51 7.72
CA LEU A 166 11.46 3.53 7.00
C LEU A 166 10.16 2.93 6.47
N VAL A 167 9.02 3.55 6.81
CA VAL A 167 7.73 3.24 6.19
C VAL A 167 7.48 4.27 5.10
N VAL A 168 7.25 3.80 3.88
CA VAL A 168 6.95 4.61 2.70
C VAL A 168 5.50 4.36 2.31
N GLY A 169 4.69 5.41 2.28
CA GLY A 169 3.29 5.32 1.95
C GLY A 169 2.70 6.66 1.55
N ASP A 170 1.52 6.64 0.98
CA ASP A 170 0.84 7.82 0.48
C ASP A 170 -0.29 8.31 1.39
N THR A 171 -0.76 7.50 2.35
CA THR A 171 -1.88 7.84 3.21
C THR A 171 -1.46 8.11 4.67
N ASP A 172 -2.33 8.80 5.42
CA ASP A 172 -2.17 8.99 6.86
C ASP A 172 -2.15 7.66 7.63
N ILE A 173 -2.72 6.59 7.09
CA ILE A 173 -2.69 5.24 7.68
C ILE A 173 -1.25 4.71 7.72
N ASP A 174 -0.45 4.91 6.67
CA ASP A 174 0.95 4.50 6.59
C ASP A 174 1.81 5.31 7.56
N LEU A 175 1.56 6.61 7.61
CA LEU A 175 2.30 7.53 8.49
C LEU A 175 2.01 7.22 9.97
N ARG A 176 0.76 6.93 10.31
CA ARG A 176 0.38 6.46 11.65
C ARG A 176 0.99 5.09 11.96
N PHE A 177 1.06 4.21 10.97
CA PHE A 177 1.73 2.91 11.17
C PHE A 177 3.20 3.12 11.52
N ALA A 178 3.92 3.97 10.80
CA ALA A 178 5.31 4.33 11.12
C ALA A 178 5.44 4.86 12.56
N ALA A 179 4.59 5.81 12.95
CA ALA A 179 4.58 6.39 14.30
C ALA A 179 4.31 5.33 15.38
N ASN A 180 3.31 4.46 15.16
CA ASN A 180 2.91 3.44 16.12
C ASN A 180 3.97 2.36 16.35
N ILE A 181 4.83 2.11 15.37
CA ILE A 181 5.96 1.17 15.51
C ILE A 181 7.27 1.85 15.88
N GLY A 182 7.31 3.17 16.05
CA GLY A 182 8.51 3.93 16.35
C GLY A 182 9.51 4.00 15.21
N ALA A 183 9.05 3.89 13.96
CA ALA A 183 9.88 3.99 12.75
C ALA A 183 9.82 5.39 12.14
N ARG A 184 10.73 5.66 11.19
CA ARG A 184 10.68 6.87 10.36
C ARG A 184 9.62 6.70 9.26
N SER A 185 9.02 7.80 8.84
CA SER A 185 8.02 7.83 7.78
C SER A 185 8.49 8.65 6.57
N CYS A 186 8.10 8.19 5.37
CA CYS A 186 8.26 8.93 4.14
C CYS A 186 6.90 9.00 3.43
N TRP A 187 6.33 10.18 3.37
CA TRP A 187 5.10 10.42 2.64
C TRP A 187 5.38 10.69 1.18
N VAL A 188 4.70 9.96 0.29
CA VAL A 188 4.73 10.19 -1.16
C VAL A 188 3.51 11.03 -1.55
N GLU A 189 3.73 12.27 -2.03
CA GLU A 189 2.66 13.23 -2.31
C GLU A 189 1.86 12.92 -3.57
N TYR A 190 2.38 12.08 -4.47
CA TYR A 190 1.74 11.75 -5.74
C TYR A 190 0.59 10.72 -5.62
N GLY A 191 0.42 10.11 -4.45
CA GLY A 191 -0.57 9.06 -4.21
C GLY A 191 -2.01 9.54 -4.05
N TYR A 192 -2.77 8.87 -3.21
CA TYR A 192 -4.21 9.08 -3.05
C TYR A 192 -4.58 9.73 -1.72
N GLY A 193 -3.62 9.82 -0.78
CA GLY A 193 -3.83 10.37 0.54
C GLY A 193 -4.28 11.83 0.53
N HIS A 194 -5.04 12.21 1.54
CA HIS A 194 -5.50 13.59 1.69
C HIS A 194 -4.39 14.43 2.32
N ASP A 195 -3.92 15.47 1.61
CA ASP A 195 -2.78 16.31 2.01
C ASP A 195 -2.84 16.78 3.46
N ALA A 196 -3.96 17.35 3.88
CA ALA A 196 -4.08 17.87 5.24
C ALA A 196 -3.96 16.77 6.31
N SER A 197 -4.52 15.57 6.02
CA SER A 197 -4.44 14.42 6.93
C SER A 197 -3.01 13.87 7.03
N CYS A 198 -2.31 13.79 5.89
CA CYS A 198 -0.92 13.32 5.84
C CYS A 198 0.03 14.31 6.52
N ARG A 199 -0.09 15.62 6.23
CA ARG A 199 0.73 16.67 6.89
C ARG A 199 0.51 16.73 8.40
N ALA A 200 -0.71 16.47 8.87
CA ALA A 200 -1.01 16.41 10.30
C ALA A 200 -0.26 15.28 11.03
N GLN A 201 0.18 14.23 10.33
CA GLN A 201 1.01 13.16 10.90
C GLN A 201 2.49 13.54 11.03
N GLN A 202 2.91 14.71 10.56
CA GLN A 202 4.30 15.19 10.62
C GLN A 202 5.31 14.17 10.06
N PRO A 203 5.20 13.77 8.79
CA PRO A 203 6.10 12.77 8.22
C PRO A 203 7.56 13.18 8.36
N THR A 204 8.45 12.22 8.61
CA THR A 204 9.90 12.48 8.72
C THR A 204 10.47 12.98 7.41
N TYR A 205 9.98 12.43 6.30
CA TYR A 205 10.33 12.82 4.94
C TYR A 205 9.06 12.97 4.10
N THR A 206 9.14 13.86 3.11
CA THR A 206 8.10 14.06 2.09
C THR A 206 8.77 14.11 0.74
N ILE A 207 8.26 13.32 -0.22
CA ILE A 207 8.79 13.25 -1.57
C ILE A 207 7.66 13.38 -2.60
N ALA A 208 7.88 14.19 -3.62
CA ALA A 208 6.95 14.34 -4.75
C ALA A 208 7.22 13.33 -5.88
N ASP A 209 8.36 12.62 -5.83
CA ASP A 209 8.80 11.66 -6.83
C ASP A 209 9.58 10.53 -6.15
N ILE A 210 9.19 9.28 -6.44
CA ILE A 210 9.82 8.08 -5.85
C ILE A 210 11.31 7.97 -6.17
N THR A 211 11.76 8.52 -7.27
CA THR A 211 13.17 8.50 -7.68
C THR A 211 14.09 9.28 -6.73
N THR A 212 13.52 10.08 -5.82
CA THR A 212 14.27 10.77 -4.76
C THR A 212 14.47 9.91 -3.51
N LEU A 213 13.74 8.80 -3.36
CA LEU A 213 13.82 7.91 -2.20
C LEU A 213 15.23 7.33 -1.95
N PRO A 214 16.03 6.93 -2.97
CA PRO A 214 17.40 6.49 -2.73
C PRO A 214 18.24 7.52 -1.97
N ARG A 215 18.11 8.80 -2.28
CA ARG A 215 18.78 9.89 -1.56
C ARG A 215 18.32 9.98 -0.10
N VAL A 216 17.01 9.84 0.17
CA VAL A 216 16.48 9.76 1.55
C VAL A 216 17.10 8.60 2.31
N CYS A 217 17.32 7.48 1.64
CA CYS A 217 17.96 6.29 2.21
C CYS A 217 19.50 6.37 2.30
N GLY A 218 20.10 7.49 1.91
CA GLY A 218 21.56 7.65 1.92
C GLY A 218 22.29 6.87 0.80
N VAL A 219 21.56 6.49 -0.25
CA VAL A 219 22.11 5.83 -1.44
C VAL A 219 22.52 6.90 -2.44
N ALA A 220 23.80 6.91 -2.84
CA ALA A 220 24.30 7.85 -3.83
C ALA A 220 23.63 7.60 -5.20
N ALA A 221 23.18 8.66 -5.86
CA ALA A 221 22.81 8.59 -7.26
C ALA A 221 24.08 8.43 -8.10
N HIS A 222 24.19 7.33 -8.81
CA HIS A 222 25.20 7.14 -9.85
C HIS A 222 24.62 7.46 -11.21
#